data_44148c990d0e097abc8772c3a66fb674
#
_entry.id   44148c990d0e097abc8772c3a66fb674
#
_cell.length_a   1.000
_cell.length_b   1.000
_cell.length_c   1.000
_cell.angle_alpha   90.00
_cell.angle_beta   90.00
_cell.angle_gamma   90.00
#
_symmetry.space_group_name_H-M   'P 1'
#
loop_
_entity.id
_entity.type
_entity.pdbx_description
1 polymer ?
#
loop_
_entity_poly.entity_id
_entity_poly.type
_entity_poly.pdbx_seq_one_letter_code
_entity_poly.pdbx_strand_id
1 'polypeptide(L)'
;MARRAFLSGLLALPALGITALAGQATHKQLKIMMKSAWGSDDPTKSAFPFLHGLALSEAGHSVQIFLLGEAVSVMRKSVASAIVPVGWPPLVETLDKVVAKSIPIYACGACSRARSVTEADLSQWGAKFGNPAIFVTLVEWADRIITE
;
A
#
# COMPACT_ATOMS: atom_id res chain seq x y z
N MET A 1 39.21 34.18 69.85
CA MET A 1 38.84 32.95 69.16
C MET A 1 38.08 33.32 67.87
N ALA A 2 38.74 33.28 66.75
CA ALA A 2 38.21 33.71 65.46
C ALA A 2 37.88 32.43 64.61
N ARG A 3 36.64 32.23 64.25
CA ARG A 3 36.21 31.18 63.32
C ARG A 3 36.23 31.74 61.92
N ARG A 4 37.08 31.20 61.05
CA ARG A 4 37.12 31.48 59.63
C ARG A 4 36.03 30.62 58.91
N ALA A 5 35.11 31.30 58.25
CA ALA A 5 34.15 30.65 57.35
C ALA A 5 34.78 30.52 55.95
N PHE A 6 34.83 29.27 55.42
CA PHE A 6 35.22 28.99 54.06
C PHE A 6 33.95 29.07 53.19
N LEU A 7 33.90 30.02 52.24
CA LEU A 7 32.93 30.05 51.17
C LEU A 7 33.44 29.13 50.03
N SER A 8 32.76 28.00 49.83
CA SER A 8 32.98 27.17 48.67
C SER A 8 32.05 27.66 47.55
N GLY A 9 32.64 28.32 46.55
CA GLY A 9 31.92 28.70 45.32
C GLY A 9 31.71 27.47 44.42
N LEU A 10 30.47 27.10 44.19
CA LEU A 10 30.10 26.11 43.17
C LEU A 10 30.01 26.83 41.82
N LEU A 11 30.96 26.56 40.90
CA LEU A 11 30.87 26.94 39.51
C LEU A 11 29.89 25.98 38.79
N ALA A 12 28.70 26.46 38.43
CA ALA A 12 27.80 25.76 37.55
C ALA A 12 28.21 25.98 36.08
N LEU A 13 28.66 24.91 35.43
CA LEU A 13 28.91 24.88 34.00
C LEU A 13 27.55 24.75 33.27
N PRO A 14 27.27 25.60 32.25
CA PRO A 14 26.07 25.39 31.41
C PRO A 14 26.29 24.20 30.51
N ALA A 15 25.43 23.17 30.65
CA ALA A 15 25.37 22.07 29.72
C ALA A 15 24.78 22.60 28.40
N LEU A 16 25.62 22.76 27.37
CA LEU A 16 25.19 22.97 26.00
C LEU A 16 24.49 21.69 25.52
N GLY A 17 23.15 21.69 25.54
CA GLY A 17 22.32 20.66 24.91
C GLY A 17 22.52 20.71 23.41
N ILE A 18 23.27 19.75 22.86
CA ILE A 18 23.33 19.51 21.43
C ILE A 18 22.00 18.83 21.05
N THR A 19 21.02 19.63 20.61
CA THR A 19 19.82 19.08 19.93
C THR A 19 20.30 18.57 18.58
N ALA A 20 20.51 17.26 18.47
CA ALA A 20 20.68 16.59 17.20
C ALA A 20 19.36 16.74 16.41
N LEU A 21 19.31 17.65 15.44
CA LEU A 21 18.32 17.63 14.37
C LEU A 21 18.57 16.33 13.61
N ALA A 22 17.84 15.27 13.95
CA ALA A 22 17.69 14.11 13.09
C ALA A 22 16.98 14.60 11.82
N GLY A 23 17.77 14.86 10.77
CA GLY A 23 17.26 15.17 9.44
C GLY A 23 16.39 14.02 9.00
N GLN A 24 15.05 14.19 9.07
CA GLN A 24 14.13 13.30 8.41
C GLN A 24 14.46 13.39 6.92
N ALA A 25 15.05 12.33 6.38
CA ALA A 25 15.19 12.18 4.94
C ALA A 25 13.76 12.29 4.36
N THR A 26 13.49 13.38 3.63
CA THR A 26 12.21 13.57 2.94
C THR A 26 12.11 12.48 1.89
N HIS A 27 11.40 11.41 2.21
CA HIS A 27 11.14 10.34 1.25
C HIS A 27 10.33 10.93 0.11
N LYS A 28 10.89 10.92 -1.11
CA LYS A 28 10.16 11.38 -2.31
C LYS A 28 8.91 10.51 -2.46
N GLN A 29 7.74 11.12 -2.40
CA GLN A 29 6.49 10.44 -2.72
C GLN A 29 6.50 10.01 -4.18
N LEU A 30 6.25 8.75 -4.44
CA LEU A 30 6.15 8.16 -5.78
C LEU A 30 4.69 7.86 -6.12
N LYS A 31 4.40 7.86 -7.42
CA LYS A 31 3.18 7.32 -8.02
C LYS A 31 3.48 5.90 -8.50
N ILE A 32 2.80 4.91 -7.96
CA ILE A 32 3.10 3.49 -8.18
C ILE A 32 1.87 2.76 -8.72
N MET A 33 2.02 2.13 -9.88
CA MET A 33 1.04 1.21 -10.42
C MET A 33 1.42 -0.22 -10.06
N MET A 34 0.57 -0.88 -9.26
CA MET A 34 0.64 -2.33 -9.04
C MET A 34 -0.12 -3.03 -10.16
N LYS A 35 0.52 -3.95 -10.87
CA LYS A 35 -0.09 -4.71 -11.96
C LYS A 35 -0.01 -6.20 -11.67
N SER A 36 -1.12 -6.95 -11.75
CA SER A 36 -1.11 -8.39 -11.52
C SER A 36 -2.04 -9.13 -12.48
N ALA A 37 -1.63 -10.35 -12.83
CA ALA A 37 -2.41 -11.29 -13.61
C ALA A 37 -2.73 -12.59 -12.83
N TRP A 38 -2.26 -12.75 -11.59
CA TRP A 38 -2.43 -13.96 -10.78
C TRP A 38 -3.79 -14.01 -10.10
N GLY A 39 -4.47 -15.13 -10.23
CA GLY A 39 -5.77 -15.42 -9.62
C GLY A 39 -5.67 -16.47 -8.50
N SER A 40 -6.77 -17.20 -8.26
CA SER A 40 -6.86 -18.19 -7.19
C SER A 40 -6.00 -19.44 -7.39
N ASP A 41 -5.40 -19.61 -8.56
CA ASP A 41 -4.44 -20.65 -8.91
C ASP A 41 -3.12 -20.52 -8.15
N ASP A 42 -2.73 -19.29 -7.75
CA ASP A 42 -1.63 -19.02 -6.84
C ASP A 42 -2.08 -18.03 -5.76
N PRO A 43 -2.57 -18.50 -4.61
CA PRO A 43 -3.08 -17.67 -3.53
C PRO A 43 -2.10 -16.62 -3.02
N THR A 44 -0.82 -16.95 -3.00
CA THR A 44 0.23 -16.05 -2.52
C THR A 44 0.47 -14.91 -3.51
N LYS A 45 0.68 -15.24 -4.79
CA LYS A 45 0.89 -14.22 -5.83
C LYS A 45 -0.35 -13.36 -6.06
N SER A 46 -1.55 -13.94 -5.94
CA SER A 46 -2.78 -13.14 -6.07
C SER A 46 -2.96 -12.10 -4.96
N ALA A 47 -2.35 -12.31 -3.78
CA ALA A 47 -2.41 -11.36 -2.68
C ALA A 47 -1.36 -10.24 -2.79
N PHE A 48 -0.23 -10.45 -3.46
CA PHE A 48 0.88 -9.50 -3.52
C PHE A 48 0.49 -8.10 -3.98
N PRO A 49 -0.28 -7.86 -5.06
CA PRO A 49 -0.58 -6.51 -5.50
C PRO A 49 -1.35 -5.71 -4.45
N PHE A 50 -2.13 -6.37 -3.61
CA PHE A 50 -2.89 -5.73 -2.53
C PHE A 50 -2.03 -5.52 -1.29
N LEU A 51 -1.26 -6.51 -0.86
CA LEU A 51 -0.36 -6.43 0.29
C LEU A 51 0.74 -5.39 0.09
N HIS A 52 1.44 -5.47 -1.05
CA HIS A 52 2.51 -4.52 -1.36
C HIS A 52 1.94 -3.13 -1.69
N GLY A 53 0.80 -3.07 -2.39
CA GLY A 53 0.09 -1.81 -2.64
C GLY A 53 -0.31 -1.10 -1.34
N LEU A 54 -0.82 -1.85 -0.36
CA LEU A 54 -1.16 -1.32 0.97
C LEU A 54 0.09 -0.80 1.69
N ALA A 55 1.16 -1.60 1.76
CA ALA A 55 2.42 -1.22 2.40
C ALA A 55 3.04 0.04 1.76
N LEU A 56 3.02 0.14 0.43
CA LEU A 56 3.49 1.32 -0.31
C LEU A 56 2.64 2.57 -0.01
N SER A 57 1.32 2.40 0.09
CA SER A 57 0.42 3.48 0.47
C SER A 57 0.66 3.94 1.91
N GLU A 58 0.91 3.02 2.83
CA GLU A 58 1.25 3.31 4.24
C GLU A 58 2.61 4.01 4.37
N ALA A 59 3.54 3.73 3.45
CA ALA A 59 4.80 4.45 3.33
C ALA A 59 4.67 5.86 2.71
N GLY A 60 3.45 6.30 2.37
CA GLY A 60 3.16 7.64 1.86
C GLY A 60 3.22 7.76 0.33
N HIS A 61 3.28 6.66 -0.41
CA HIS A 61 3.22 6.68 -1.87
C HIS A 61 1.78 6.72 -2.39
N SER A 62 1.58 7.29 -3.58
CA SER A 62 0.30 7.21 -4.31
C SER A 62 0.25 5.90 -5.08
N VAL A 63 -0.71 5.03 -4.76
CA VAL A 63 -0.82 3.69 -5.35
C VAL A 63 -2.12 3.55 -6.13
N GLN A 64 -2.07 2.89 -7.29
CA GLN A 64 -3.23 2.40 -8.03
C GLN A 64 -2.97 0.95 -8.46
N ILE A 65 -4.02 0.12 -8.48
CA ILE A 65 -3.91 -1.31 -8.77
C ILE A 65 -4.63 -1.59 -10.09
N PHE A 66 -3.96 -2.31 -11.02
CA PHE A 66 -4.55 -2.77 -12.27
C PHE A 66 -4.48 -4.29 -12.37
N LEU A 67 -5.67 -4.92 -12.42
CA LEU A 67 -5.83 -6.37 -12.51
C LEU A 67 -6.16 -6.78 -13.95
N LEU A 68 -5.50 -7.84 -14.42
CA LEU A 68 -5.75 -8.45 -15.72
C LEU A 68 -5.71 -9.98 -15.64
N GLY A 69 -6.07 -10.67 -16.74
CA GLY A 69 -6.05 -12.12 -16.73
C GLY A 69 -6.88 -12.72 -15.60
N GLU A 70 -6.32 -13.71 -14.90
CA GLU A 70 -6.98 -14.41 -13.80
C GLU A 70 -7.17 -13.52 -12.56
N ALA A 71 -6.33 -12.50 -12.38
CA ALA A 71 -6.44 -11.59 -11.23
C ALA A 71 -7.80 -10.89 -11.11
N VAL A 72 -8.53 -10.68 -12.22
CA VAL A 72 -9.86 -10.04 -12.13
C VAL A 72 -10.88 -10.88 -11.37
N SER A 73 -10.69 -12.21 -11.30
CA SER A 73 -11.59 -13.12 -10.59
C SER A 73 -11.64 -12.87 -9.09
N VAL A 74 -10.58 -12.30 -8.52
CA VAL A 74 -10.53 -11.98 -7.08
C VAL A 74 -11.48 -10.85 -6.69
N MET A 75 -12.01 -10.12 -7.67
CA MET A 75 -13.05 -9.12 -7.42
C MET A 75 -14.38 -9.72 -6.99
N ARG A 76 -14.63 -11.00 -7.25
CA ARG A 76 -15.77 -11.71 -6.66
C ARG A 76 -15.49 -12.02 -5.19
N LYS A 77 -16.33 -11.53 -4.28
CA LYS A 77 -16.15 -11.70 -2.83
C LYS A 77 -15.99 -13.16 -2.42
N SER A 78 -16.73 -14.07 -3.05
CA SER A 78 -16.61 -15.51 -2.80
C SER A 78 -15.22 -16.05 -3.15
N VAL A 79 -14.58 -15.54 -4.21
CA VAL A 79 -13.22 -15.92 -4.60
C VAL A 79 -12.21 -15.31 -3.63
N ALA A 80 -12.31 -14.00 -3.36
CA ALA A 80 -11.42 -13.31 -2.41
C ALA A 80 -11.43 -13.95 -1.01
N SER A 81 -12.61 -14.37 -0.54
CA SER A 81 -12.76 -15.03 0.77
C SER A 81 -12.18 -16.45 0.81
N ALA A 82 -12.10 -17.12 -0.33
CA ALA A 82 -11.53 -18.45 -0.45
C ALA A 82 -10.00 -18.46 -0.62
N ILE A 83 -9.40 -17.31 -0.99
CA ILE A 83 -7.96 -17.17 -1.14
C ILE A 83 -7.33 -16.92 0.24
N VAL A 84 -6.62 -17.92 0.73
CA VAL A 84 -5.85 -17.85 1.98
C VAL A 84 -4.38 -18.15 1.69
N PRO A 85 -3.54 -17.11 1.54
CA PRO A 85 -2.11 -17.32 1.33
C PRO A 85 -1.48 -18.00 2.54
N VAL A 86 -0.47 -18.86 2.31
CA VAL A 86 0.19 -19.58 3.39
C VAL A 86 0.88 -18.60 4.36
N GLY A 87 0.49 -18.68 5.62
CA GLY A 87 1.04 -17.84 6.70
C GLY A 87 0.48 -16.41 6.75
N TRP A 88 -0.53 -16.09 5.94
CA TRP A 88 -1.16 -14.76 5.91
C TRP A 88 -2.67 -14.84 6.10
N PRO A 89 -3.31 -13.72 6.49
CA PRO A 89 -4.77 -13.64 6.58
C PRO A 89 -5.45 -13.88 5.22
N PRO A 90 -6.74 -14.24 5.19
CA PRO A 90 -7.52 -14.29 3.97
C PRO A 90 -7.42 -13.00 3.15
N LEU A 91 -7.38 -13.12 1.82
CA LEU A 91 -7.21 -11.97 0.92
C LEU A 91 -8.31 -10.91 1.13
N VAL A 92 -9.52 -11.33 1.49
CA VAL A 92 -10.64 -10.41 1.76
C VAL A 92 -10.29 -9.37 2.83
N GLU A 93 -9.55 -9.74 3.87
CA GLU A 93 -9.14 -8.80 4.93
C GLU A 93 -8.16 -7.74 4.42
N THR A 94 -7.28 -8.11 3.49
CA THR A 94 -6.37 -7.15 2.85
C THR A 94 -7.12 -6.23 1.90
N LEU A 95 -8.09 -6.75 1.15
CA LEU A 95 -8.96 -5.97 0.27
C LEU A 95 -9.77 -4.93 1.07
N ASP A 96 -10.32 -5.30 2.22
CA ASP A 96 -11.04 -4.36 3.10
C ASP A 96 -10.13 -3.19 3.52
N LYS A 97 -8.85 -3.44 3.82
CA LYS A 97 -7.87 -2.40 4.15
C LYS A 97 -7.53 -1.52 2.94
N VAL A 98 -7.37 -2.12 1.75
CA VAL A 98 -7.13 -1.39 0.49
C VAL A 98 -8.29 -0.44 0.19
N VAL A 99 -9.53 -0.90 0.37
CA VAL A 99 -10.75 -0.08 0.23
C VAL A 99 -10.79 1.04 1.26
N ALA A 100 -10.53 0.73 2.53
CA ALA A 100 -10.49 1.73 3.61
C ALA A 100 -9.45 2.84 3.37
N LYS A 101 -8.35 2.52 2.68
CA LYS A 101 -7.32 3.48 2.25
C LYS A 101 -7.68 4.20 0.94
N SER A 102 -8.82 3.90 0.34
CA SER A 102 -9.26 4.46 -0.94
C SER A 102 -8.25 4.26 -2.08
N ILE A 103 -7.50 3.15 -2.06
CA ILE A 103 -6.57 2.82 -3.15
C ILE A 103 -7.39 2.40 -4.38
N PRO A 104 -7.27 3.10 -5.52
CA PRO A 104 -8.05 2.78 -6.70
C PRO A 104 -7.70 1.41 -7.28
N ILE A 105 -8.72 0.61 -7.60
CA ILE A 105 -8.57 -0.71 -8.25
C ILE A 105 -9.27 -0.67 -9.59
N TYR A 106 -8.57 -1.11 -10.63
CA TYR A 106 -9.12 -1.28 -11.98
C TYR A 106 -8.99 -2.74 -12.41
N ALA A 107 -10.09 -3.34 -12.85
CA ALA A 107 -10.10 -4.68 -13.41
C ALA A 107 -10.32 -4.61 -14.93
N CYS A 108 -9.41 -5.21 -15.70
CA CYS A 108 -9.53 -5.26 -17.17
C CYS A 108 -10.90 -5.74 -17.62
N GLY A 109 -11.65 -4.89 -18.32
CA GLY A 109 -13.03 -5.18 -18.71
C GLY A 109 -13.17 -6.39 -19.64
N ALA A 110 -12.24 -6.60 -20.56
CA ALA A 110 -12.25 -7.79 -21.42
C ALA A 110 -11.99 -9.07 -20.61
N CYS A 111 -11.00 -9.04 -19.71
CA CYS A 111 -10.72 -10.17 -18.82
C CYS A 111 -11.89 -10.46 -17.86
N SER A 112 -12.53 -9.41 -17.36
CA SER A 112 -13.70 -9.50 -16.49
C SER A 112 -14.90 -10.17 -17.18
N ARG A 113 -15.22 -9.74 -18.42
CA ARG A 113 -16.28 -10.37 -19.21
C ARG A 113 -16.01 -11.85 -19.46
N ALA A 114 -14.78 -12.22 -19.81
CA ALA A 114 -14.40 -13.61 -20.06
C ALA A 114 -14.53 -14.50 -18.80
N ARG A 115 -14.56 -13.92 -17.61
CA ARG A 115 -14.63 -14.62 -16.31
C ARG A 115 -15.90 -14.31 -15.53
N SER A 116 -16.90 -13.72 -16.20
CA SER A 116 -18.20 -13.37 -15.62
C SER A 116 -18.06 -12.50 -14.35
N VAL A 117 -17.04 -11.66 -14.29
CA VAL A 117 -16.92 -10.62 -13.25
C VAL A 117 -17.79 -9.44 -13.65
N THR A 118 -18.70 -9.05 -12.78
CA THR A 118 -19.75 -8.05 -13.02
C THR A 118 -19.41 -6.70 -12.39
N GLU A 119 -20.16 -5.67 -12.73
CA GLU A 119 -20.07 -4.37 -12.08
C GLU A 119 -20.42 -4.45 -10.58
N ALA A 120 -21.38 -5.32 -10.22
CA ALA A 120 -21.72 -5.56 -8.81
C ALA A 120 -20.56 -6.16 -8.03
N ASP A 121 -19.76 -7.04 -8.66
CA ASP A 121 -18.52 -7.57 -8.04
C ASP A 121 -17.47 -6.49 -7.82
N LEU A 122 -17.36 -5.53 -8.71
CA LEU A 122 -16.40 -4.43 -8.58
C LEU A 122 -16.83 -3.41 -7.55
N SER A 123 -18.13 -3.05 -7.56
CA SER A 123 -18.66 -1.96 -6.72
C SER A 123 -18.52 -2.24 -5.22
N GLN A 124 -18.56 -3.50 -4.79
CA GLN A 124 -18.33 -3.86 -3.38
C GLN A 124 -16.93 -3.50 -2.87
N TRP A 125 -15.96 -3.34 -3.79
CA TRP A 125 -14.58 -2.95 -3.50
C TRP A 125 -14.28 -1.50 -3.93
N GLY A 126 -15.28 -0.74 -4.41
CA GLY A 126 -15.06 0.55 -5.04
C GLY A 126 -14.19 0.48 -6.31
N ALA A 127 -14.03 -0.72 -6.87
CA ALA A 127 -13.25 -0.96 -8.08
C ALA A 127 -14.02 -0.58 -9.34
N LYS A 128 -13.30 -0.39 -10.45
CA LYS A 128 -13.85 0.02 -11.75
C LYS A 128 -13.34 -0.88 -12.87
N PHE A 129 -14.11 -0.98 -13.95
CA PHE A 129 -13.60 -1.58 -15.16
C PHE A 129 -12.50 -0.74 -15.78
N GLY A 130 -11.38 -1.39 -16.08
CA GLY A 130 -10.30 -0.84 -16.87
C GLY A 130 -10.45 -1.17 -18.36
N ASN A 131 -9.94 -0.30 -19.21
CA ASN A 131 -9.84 -0.49 -20.66
C ASN A 131 -8.45 -0.06 -21.14
N PRO A 132 -8.08 -0.23 -22.44
CA PRO A 132 -6.76 0.16 -22.93
C PRO A 132 -6.42 1.64 -22.69
N ALA A 133 -7.39 2.56 -22.81
CA ALA A 133 -7.14 3.98 -22.56
C ALA A 133 -6.81 4.25 -21.08
N ILE A 134 -7.56 3.65 -20.15
CA ILE A 134 -7.27 3.73 -18.71
C ILE A 134 -5.89 3.13 -18.42
N PHE A 135 -5.54 2.00 -19.04
CA PHE A 135 -4.22 1.40 -18.86
C PHE A 135 -3.09 2.35 -19.29
N VAL A 136 -3.21 2.98 -20.46
CA VAL A 136 -2.25 4.00 -20.94
C VAL A 136 -2.15 5.15 -19.93
N THR A 137 -3.28 5.70 -19.49
CA THR A 137 -3.30 6.78 -18.49
C THR A 137 -2.58 6.38 -17.20
N LEU A 138 -2.74 5.15 -16.73
CA LEU A 138 -2.06 4.65 -15.52
C LEU A 138 -0.55 4.50 -15.74
N VAL A 139 -0.12 4.03 -16.92
CA VAL A 139 1.30 3.92 -17.28
C VAL A 139 1.96 5.30 -17.32
N GLU A 140 1.30 6.29 -17.93
CA GLU A 140 1.78 7.67 -18.01
C GLU A 140 1.78 8.37 -16.65
N TRP A 141 0.84 8.03 -15.78
CA TRP A 141 0.75 8.57 -14.42
C TRP A 141 1.86 8.03 -13.51
N ALA A 142 2.30 6.78 -13.68
CA ALA A 142 3.14 6.08 -12.74
C ALA A 142 4.63 6.46 -12.87
N ASP A 143 5.29 6.81 -11.76
CA ASP A 143 6.76 6.87 -11.68
C ASP A 143 7.39 5.46 -11.68
N ARG A 144 6.65 4.46 -11.20
CA ARG A 144 7.05 3.04 -11.14
C ARG A 144 5.87 2.13 -11.43
N ILE A 145 6.13 1.05 -12.15
CA ILE A 145 5.19 -0.06 -12.37
C ILE A 145 5.79 -1.29 -11.74
N ILE A 146 5.07 -1.88 -10.80
CA ILE A 146 5.42 -3.14 -10.14
C ILE A 146 4.48 -4.21 -10.69
N THR A 147 5.04 -5.26 -11.25
CA THR A 147 4.29 -6.40 -11.78
C THR A 147 4.49 -7.59 -10.86
N GLU A 148 3.41 -8.09 -10.34
CA GLU A 148 3.30 -9.21 -9.42
C GLU A 148 2.63 -10.42 -10.12
#